data_bbf797eddb749b03ab349f64760fc686
#
_entry.id   bbf797eddb749b03ab349f64760fc686
#
_cell.length_a   1.000
_cell.length_b   1.000
_cell.length_c   1.000
_cell.angle_alpha   90.00
_cell.angle_beta   90.00
_cell.angle_gamma   90.00
#
_symmetry.space_group_name_H-M   'P 1'
#
loop_
_entity.id
_entity.type
_entity.pdbx_description
1 polymer ?
#
loop_
_entity_poly.entity_id
_entity_poly.type
_entity_poly.pdbx_seq_one_letter_code
_entity_poly.pdbx_strand_id
1 'polypeptide(L)'
;MINKDFKRRRDFLLNKIEDNSIVFLFSGLEKSRNNDVNYKFRQSSNFFYLTGINNPSMLLIITKISSRHSTTLVCDRPNDIDKIWHGQLPSKSSYKKEFEIQNVLYFDELNSLELNDAKNMYFEFADENRLNQFIENLNLSQPQSRYLKNNTSRSTKIDLSNLIFDMRRIKSKSEVSLIRHAAKISANAHINIMKSCKSGLKEYEVEADFI
;
A
#
# COMPACT_ATOMS: atom_id res chain seq x y z
N MET A 1 7.53 -17.71 -0.30
CA MET A 1 7.00 -17.86 -1.68
C MET A 1 6.13 -16.68 -2.10
N ILE A 2 5.27 -16.16 -1.25
CA ILE A 2 4.39 -15.01 -1.52
C ILE A 2 5.17 -13.70 -1.78
N ASN A 3 6.28 -13.47 -1.08
CA ASN A 3 7.04 -12.21 -1.18
C ASN A 3 7.66 -11.99 -2.57
N LYS A 4 8.06 -13.05 -3.27
CA LYS A 4 8.56 -12.95 -4.66
C LYS A 4 7.48 -12.48 -5.66
N ASP A 5 6.21 -12.72 -5.36
CA ASP A 5 5.12 -12.25 -6.21
C ASP A 5 4.98 -10.73 -6.17
N PHE A 6 5.17 -10.09 -5.00
CA PHE A 6 5.07 -8.64 -4.87
C PHE A 6 6.17 -7.92 -5.66
N LYS A 7 7.41 -8.40 -5.59
CA LYS A 7 8.50 -7.84 -6.41
C LYS A 7 8.19 -8.01 -7.90
N ARG A 8 7.79 -9.20 -8.34
CA ARG A 8 7.44 -9.47 -9.74
C ARG A 8 6.33 -8.54 -10.25
N ARG A 9 5.34 -8.20 -9.41
CA ARG A 9 4.27 -7.26 -9.76
C ARG A 9 4.80 -5.84 -9.91
N ARG A 10 5.72 -5.39 -9.06
CA ARG A 10 6.40 -4.10 -9.22
C ARG A 10 7.25 -4.06 -10.47
N ASP A 11 8.01 -5.12 -10.75
CA ASP A 11 8.81 -5.25 -11.99
C ASP A 11 7.90 -5.23 -13.24
N PHE A 12 6.75 -5.89 -13.18
CA PHE A 12 5.77 -5.86 -14.27
C PHE A 12 5.16 -4.45 -14.47
N LEU A 13 4.85 -3.74 -13.39
CA LEU A 13 4.38 -2.35 -13.46
C LEU A 13 5.44 -1.45 -14.09
N LEU A 14 6.71 -1.59 -13.70
CA LEU A 14 7.85 -0.87 -14.29
C LEU A 14 7.97 -1.06 -15.80
N ASN A 15 7.60 -2.24 -16.31
CA ASN A 15 7.60 -2.50 -17.76
C ASN A 15 6.40 -1.87 -18.49
N LYS A 16 5.35 -1.48 -17.76
CA LYS A 16 4.13 -0.89 -18.31
C LYS A 16 4.13 0.63 -18.30
N ILE A 17 4.84 1.24 -17.38
CA ILE A 17 4.96 2.70 -17.30
C ILE A 17 6.04 3.19 -18.26
N GLU A 18 5.87 4.42 -18.73
CA GLU A 18 6.84 5.10 -19.59
C GLU A 18 8.15 5.40 -18.86
N ASP A 19 9.21 5.68 -19.59
CA ASP A 19 10.45 6.22 -19.01
C ASP A 19 10.25 7.65 -18.50
N ASN A 20 11.12 8.12 -17.62
CA ASN A 20 10.98 9.40 -16.93
C ASN A 20 9.65 9.55 -16.18
N SER A 21 9.27 8.50 -15.45
CA SER A 21 8.03 8.39 -14.69
C SER A 21 8.27 8.18 -13.20
N ILE A 22 7.36 8.72 -12.39
CA ILE A 22 7.26 8.44 -10.96
C ILE A 22 5.87 7.88 -10.66
N VAL A 23 5.81 6.84 -9.83
CA VAL A 23 4.58 6.27 -9.29
C VAL A 23 4.50 6.60 -7.80
N PHE A 24 3.37 7.13 -7.36
CA PHE A 24 3.01 7.31 -5.95
C PHE A 24 1.80 6.42 -5.64
N LEU A 25 1.94 5.56 -4.66
CA LEU A 25 0.86 4.68 -4.21
C LEU A 25 0.76 4.70 -2.70
N PHE A 26 -0.33 5.25 -2.21
CA PHE A 26 -0.60 5.39 -0.78
C PHE A 26 -1.21 4.14 -0.17
N SER A 27 -0.82 3.82 1.05
CA SER A 27 -1.49 2.82 1.88
C SER A 27 -2.84 3.33 2.37
N GLY A 28 -3.66 2.45 2.88
CA GLY A 28 -4.85 2.81 3.66
C GLY A 28 -4.49 3.65 4.89
N LEU A 29 -5.47 4.39 5.38
CA LEU A 29 -5.40 5.10 6.65
C LEU A 29 -6.32 4.43 7.67
N GLU A 30 -5.97 4.51 8.93
CA GLU A 30 -6.90 4.20 10.01
C GLU A 30 -8.06 5.19 10.01
N LYS A 31 -9.25 4.69 10.29
CA LYS A 31 -10.48 5.50 10.34
C LYS A 31 -11.05 5.45 11.74
N SER A 32 -11.20 6.61 12.36
CA SER A 32 -11.88 6.69 13.64
C SER A 32 -13.34 6.29 13.49
N ARG A 33 -13.83 5.44 14.39
CA ARG A 33 -15.23 5.08 14.54
C ARG A 33 -15.92 6.02 15.53
N ASN A 34 -15.26 6.27 16.69
CA ASN A 34 -15.75 7.14 17.75
C ASN A 34 -14.57 7.52 18.66
N ASN A 35 -14.26 8.80 18.77
CA ASN A 35 -13.16 9.34 19.58
C ASN A 35 -11.85 8.56 19.38
N ASP A 36 -11.42 7.80 20.37
CA ASP A 36 -10.20 6.99 20.40
C ASP A 36 -10.36 5.55 19.89
N VAL A 37 -11.58 5.17 19.45
CA VAL A 37 -11.85 3.84 18.90
C VAL A 37 -11.85 3.87 17.38
N ASN A 38 -10.96 3.10 16.75
CA ASN A 38 -10.86 2.96 15.31
C ASN A 38 -11.68 1.78 14.77
N TYR A 39 -12.11 1.87 13.51
CA TYR A 39 -12.55 0.70 12.77
C TYR A 39 -11.38 -0.27 12.58
N LYS A 40 -11.69 -1.56 12.41
CA LYS A 40 -10.67 -2.54 12.02
C LYS A 40 -9.97 -2.06 10.76
N PHE A 41 -8.63 -1.95 10.80
CA PHE A 41 -7.84 -1.46 9.68
C PHE A 41 -8.04 -2.34 8.44
N ARG A 42 -8.25 -1.70 7.31
CA ARG A 42 -8.30 -2.33 6.00
C ARG A 42 -7.33 -1.64 5.06
N GLN A 43 -6.32 -2.38 4.60
CA GLN A 43 -5.32 -1.88 3.66
C GLN A 43 -5.92 -1.55 2.30
N SER A 44 -5.38 -0.52 1.62
CA SER A 44 -5.62 -0.30 0.19
C SER A 44 -5.26 -1.57 -0.59
N SER A 45 -6.21 -2.07 -1.36
CA SER A 45 -6.02 -3.32 -2.11
C SER A 45 -4.89 -3.21 -3.14
N ASN A 46 -4.69 -2.04 -3.74
CA ASN A 46 -3.65 -1.79 -4.73
C ASN A 46 -2.28 -1.69 -4.06
N PHE A 47 -2.19 -1.01 -2.91
CA PHE A 47 -0.96 -0.96 -2.12
C PHE A 47 -0.54 -2.36 -1.66
N PHE A 48 -1.48 -3.14 -1.10
CA PHE A 48 -1.20 -4.51 -0.68
C PHE A 48 -0.77 -5.39 -1.87
N TYR A 49 -1.41 -5.24 -3.02
CA TYR A 49 -1.09 -6.00 -4.23
C TYR A 49 0.36 -5.82 -4.69
N LEU A 50 0.91 -4.60 -4.57
CA LEU A 50 2.28 -4.30 -4.98
C LEU A 50 3.33 -4.48 -3.87
N THR A 51 2.92 -4.46 -2.59
CA THR A 51 3.88 -4.47 -1.47
C THR A 51 3.77 -5.71 -0.57
N GLY A 52 2.57 -6.23 -0.37
CA GLY A 52 2.27 -7.24 0.66
C GLY A 52 2.23 -6.69 2.09
N ILE A 53 2.39 -5.39 2.28
CA ILE A 53 2.47 -4.75 3.58
C ILE A 53 1.06 -4.36 4.05
N ASN A 54 0.72 -4.72 5.29
CA ASN A 54 -0.59 -4.43 5.88
C ASN A 54 -0.50 -3.42 7.05
N ASN A 55 0.29 -2.36 6.87
CA ASN A 55 0.40 -1.27 7.84
C ASN A 55 -0.18 0.02 7.26
N PRO A 56 -0.82 0.88 8.09
CA PRO A 56 -1.34 2.18 7.66
C PRO A 56 -0.22 3.21 7.41
N SER A 57 -0.61 4.37 6.88
CA SER A 57 0.23 5.58 6.80
C SER A 57 1.57 5.38 6.10
N MET A 58 1.56 4.69 4.97
CA MET A 58 2.75 4.45 4.16
C MET A 58 2.58 4.96 2.73
N LEU A 59 3.70 5.19 2.07
CA LEU A 59 3.75 5.57 0.65
C LEU A 59 4.79 4.72 -0.06
N LEU A 60 4.40 4.07 -1.15
CA LEU A 60 5.30 3.43 -2.08
C LEU A 60 5.62 4.39 -3.22
N ILE A 61 6.89 4.65 -3.44
CA ILE A 61 7.39 5.46 -4.55
C ILE A 61 8.20 4.54 -5.47
N ILE A 62 7.84 4.52 -6.75
CA ILE A 62 8.62 3.81 -7.78
C ILE A 62 9.06 4.84 -8.81
N THR A 63 10.36 4.93 -9.05
CA THR A 63 10.93 5.82 -10.07
C THR A 63 11.48 5.02 -11.23
N LYS A 64 11.28 5.51 -12.45
CA LYS A 64 11.89 5.02 -13.67
C LYS A 64 12.40 6.21 -14.47
N ILE A 65 13.68 6.54 -14.31
CA ILE A 65 14.31 7.72 -14.89
C ILE A 65 15.59 7.31 -15.60
N SER A 66 15.72 7.68 -16.88
CA SER A 66 16.90 7.39 -17.71
C SER A 66 17.30 5.91 -17.63
N SER A 67 16.32 5.01 -17.77
CA SER A 67 16.49 3.54 -17.69
C SER A 67 16.95 3.00 -16.32
N ARG A 68 17.09 3.86 -15.32
CA ARG A 68 17.30 3.45 -13.92
C ARG A 68 15.96 3.41 -13.22
N HIS A 69 15.81 2.44 -12.33
CA HIS A 69 14.60 2.34 -11.51
C HIS A 69 14.95 2.16 -10.05
N SER A 70 14.10 2.69 -9.18
CA SER A 70 14.18 2.43 -7.76
C SER A 70 12.79 2.25 -7.16
N THR A 71 12.75 1.51 -6.06
CA THR A 71 11.53 1.32 -5.25
C THR A 71 11.84 1.76 -3.84
N THR A 72 11.10 2.75 -3.37
CA THR A 72 11.26 3.35 -2.04
C THR A 72 9.96 3.23 -1.28
N LEU A 73 9.99 2.67 -0.09
CA LEU A 73 8.90 2.71 0.88
C LEU A 73 9.14 3.87 1.83
N VAL A 74 8.15 4.71 2.01
CA VAL A 74 8.16 5.78 3.02
C VAL A 74 7.16 5.41 4.11
N CYS A 75 7.55 5.52 5.37
CA CYS A 75 6.72 5.19 6.53
C CYS A 75 7.02 6.12 7.71
N ASP A 76 6.17 6.08 8.71
CA ASP A 76 6.41 6.80 9.96
C ASP A 76 7.57 6.18 10.74
N ARG A 77 8.29 7.01 11.48
CA ARG A 77 9.30 6.55 12.42
C ARG A 77 8.62 5.92 13.63
N PRO A 78 8.96 4.68 14.00
CA PRO A 78 8.39 4.07 15.20
C PRO A 78 8.71 4.90 16.44
N ASN A 79 7.70 5.20 17.23
CA ASN A 79 7.86 5.82 18.55
C ASN A 79 7.54 4.80 19.66
N ASP A 80 7.92 5.13 20.90
CA ASP A 80 7.77 4.20 22.01
C ASP A 80 6.32 4.04 22.47
N ILE A 81 5.49 5.05 22.26
CA ILE A 81 4.04 5.00 22.58
C ILE A 81 3.34 4.05 21.61
N ASP A 82 3.64 4.15 20.31
CA ASP A 82 3.05 3.26 19.32
C ASP A 82 3.43 1.81 19.55
N LYS A 83 4.66 1.54 20.04
CA LYS A 83 5.08 0.18 20.40
C LYS A 83 4.23 -0.43 21.51
N ILE A 84 3.80 0.38 22.47
CA ILE A 84 2.96 -0.08 23.60
C ILE A 84 1.55 -0.45 23.09
N TRP A 85 0.97 0.35 22.21
CA TRP A 85 -0.41 0.18 21.76
C TRP A 85 -0.57 -0.75 20.56
N HIS A 86 0.38 -0.73 19.63
CA HIS A 86 0.29 -1.43 18.34
C HIS A 86 1.35 -2.51 18.14
N GLY A 87 2.23 -2.69 19.13
CA GLY A 87 3.37 -3.60 19.02
C GLY A 87 4.55 -3.00 18.22
N GLN A 88 5.61 -3.77 18.09
CA GLN A 88 6.81 -3.30 17.40
C GLN A 88 6.63 -3.32 15.89
N LEU A 89 6.72 -2.17 15.25
CA LEU A 89 6.77 -2.07 13.79
C LEU A 89 8.06 -2.70 13.24
N PRO A 90 8.02 -3.30 12.04
CA PRO A 90 9.22 -3.83 11.40
C PRO A 90 10.29 -2.74 11.19
N SER A 91 11.55 -3.10 11.34
CA SER A 91 12.66 -2.19 11.06
C SER A 91 12.81 -1.94 9.55
N LYS A 92 13.54 -0.88 9.17
CA LYS A 92 13.88 -0.64 7.75
C LYS A 92 14.56 -1.84 7.09
N SER A 93 15.42 -2.53 7.82
CA SER A 93 16.10 -3.73 7.33
C SER A 93 15.14 -4.90 7.13
N SER A 94 14.13 -5.03 7.99
CA SER A 94 13.07 -6.04 7.85
C SER A 94 12.24 -5.77 6.60
N TYR A 95 11.80 -4.53 6.38
CA TYR A 95 11.05 -4.16 5.15
C TYR A 95 11.86 -4.43 3.89
N LYS A 96 13.17 -4.08 3.86
CA LYS A 96 14.04 -4.36 2.72
C LYS A 96 14.16 -5.86 2.43
N LYS A 97 14.40 -6.65 3.46
CA LYS A 97 14.65 -8.09 3.34
C LYS A 97 13.37 -8.87 3.04
N GLU A 98 12.30 -8.58 3.76
CA GLU A 98 11.06 -9.36 3.71
C GLU A 98 10.24 -9.03 2.46
N PHE A 99 10.15 -7.75 2.07
CA PHE A 99 9.33 -7.33 0.94
C PHE A 99 10.12 -6.98 -0.32
N GLU A 100 11.43 -7.24 -0.32
CA GLU A 100 12.36 -6.98 -1.43
C GLU A 100 12.24 -5.53 -1.95
N ILE A 101 12.22 -4.56 -1.01
CA ILE A 101 12.17 -3.13 -1.29
C ILE A 101 13.60 -2.58 -1.23
N GLN A 102 14.01 -1.82 -2.25
CA GLN A 102 15.38 -1.32 -2.36
C GLN A 102 15.71 -0.28 -1.28
N ASN A 103 14.82 0.70 -1.09
CA ASN A 103 15.00 1.80 -0.16
C ASN A 103 13.83 1.90 0.80
N VAL A 104 14.12 2.20 2.08
CA VAL A 104 13.11 2.51 3.09
C VAL A 104 13.53 3.79 3.79
N LEU A 105 12.65 4.79 3.76
CA LEU A 105 12.83 6.10 4.37
C LEU A 105 11.74 6.35 5.40
N TYR A 106 12.03 7.15 6.39
CA TYR A 106 11.00 7.75 7.23
C TYR A 106 10.54 9.09 6.61
N PHE A 107 9.32 9.53 6.92
CA PHE A 107 8.81 10.82 6.41
C PHE A 107 9.68 12.03 6.80
N ASP A 108 10.48 11.94 7.87
CA ASP A 108 11.44 12.96 8.29
C ASP A 108 12.80 12.87 7.54
N GLU A 109 13.01 11.87 6.68
CA GLU A 109 14.24 11.65 5.91
C GLU A 109 14.09 11.93 4.40
N LEU A 110 12.98 12.52 3.98
CA LEU A 110 12.65 12.73 2.56
C LEU A 110 13.63 13.66 1.82
N ASN A 111 14.50 14.37 2.54
CA ASN A 111 15.55 15.22 1.95
C ASN A 111 16.52 14.44 1.05
N SER A 112 16.61 13.12 1.21
CA SER A 112 17.43 12.23 0.40
C SER A 112 16.71 11.67 -0.84
N LEU A 113 15.43 12.04 -1.06
CA LEU A 113 14.63 11.53 -2.16
C LEU A 113 14.80 12.41 -3.40
N GLU A 114 15.42 11.88 -4.44
CA GLU A 114 15.54 12.53 -5.73
C GLU A 114 14.30 12.22 -6.58
N LEU A 115 13.43 13.22 -6.74
CA LEU A 115 12.22 13.14 -7.57
C LEU A 115 12.32 13.99 -8.86
N ASN A 116 13.54 14.41 -9.24
CA ASN A 116 13.78 15.31 -10.34
C ASN A 116 13.53 14.62 -11.70
N ASP A 117 13.12 15.42 -12.68
CA ASP A 117 13.04 15.08 -14.12
C ASP A 117 11.93 14.10 -14.54
N ALA A 118 10.95 13.80 -13.70
CA ALA A 118 9.81 12.99 -14.13
C ALA A 118 8.88 13.78 -15.07
N LYS A 119 8.64 13.23 -16.24
CA LYS A 119 7.65 13.73 -17.21
C LYS A 119 6.24 13.26 -16.87
N ASN A 120 6.11 12.05 -16.34
CA ASN A 120 4.83 11.42 -16.02
C ASN A 120 4.76 11.10 -14.52
N MET A 121 3.60 11.36 -13.94
CA MET A 121 3.30 11.10 -12.56
C MET A 121 2.07 10.19 -12.47
N TYR A 122 2.29 8.96 -12.04
CA TYR A 122 1.25 7.95 -11.87
C TYR A 122 0.81 7.90 -10.41
N PHE A 123 -0.47 8.04 -10.15
CA PHE A 123 -1.07 7.89 -8.83
C PHE A 123 -2.55 7.57 -8.95
N GLU A 124 -3.19 7.08 -7.90
CA GLU A 124 -4.65 6.92 -7.88
C GLU A 124 -5.30 8.30 -7.73
N PHE A 125 -6.14 8.74 -8.65
CA PHE A 125 -6.75 10.07 -8.63
C PHE A 125 -7.58 10.33 -7.35
N ALA A 126 -8.09 9.27 -6.72
CA ALA A 126 -8.71 9.38 -5.40
C ALA A 126 -7.77 9.90 -4.30
N ASP A 127 -6.45 9.74 -4.47
CA ASP A 127 -5.41 10.17 -3.52
C ASP A 127 -4.76 11.51 -3.91
N GLU A 128 -5.31 12.28 -4.85
CA GLU A 128 -4.71 13.54 -5.33
C GLU A 128 -4.44 14.54 -4.21
N ASN A 129 -5.36 14.68 -3.26
CA ASN A 129 -5.17 15.57 -2.11
C ASN A 129 -3.99 15.12 -1.23
N ARG A 130 -3.84 13.83 -1.00
CA ARG A 130 -2.72 13.26 -0.22
C ARG A 130 -1.39 13.50 -0.95
N LEU A 131 -1.38 13.32 -2.26
CA LEU A 131 -0.21 13.58 -3.08
C LEU A 131 0.19 15.06 -3.04
N ASN A 132 -0.75 15.97 -3.16
CA ASN A 132 -0.48 17.40 -3.09
C ASN A 132 0.09 17.79 -1.72
N GLN A 133 -0.48 17.30 -0.62
CA GLN A 133 0.05 17.53 0.74
C GLN A 133 1.46 16.95 0.89
N PHE A 134 1.71 15.75 0.37
CA PHE A 134 3.04 15.14 0.39
C PHE A 134 4.07 15.99 -0.35
N ILE A 135 3.74 16.47 -1.55
CA ILE A 135 4.60 17.34 -2.37
C ILE A 135 4.84 18.69 -1.67
N GLU A 136 3.83 19.27 -1.05
CA GLU A 136 3.98 20.52 -0.28
C GLU A 136 4.93 20.33 0.92
N ASN A 137 4.76 19.26 1.69
CA ASN A 137 5.64 18.94 2.82
C ASN A 137 7.08 18.69 2.36
N LEU A 138 7.27 18.01 1.24
CA LEU A 138 8.58 17.78 0.64
C LEU A 138 9.24 19.11 0.23
N ASN A 139 8.48 20.05 -0.35
CA ASN A 139 8.96 21.36 -0.75
C ASN A 139 9.33 22.26 0.45
N LEU A 140 8.60 22.15 1.56
CA LEU A 140 8.90 22.90 2.79
C LEU A 140 10.17 22.39 3.47
N SER A 141 10.44 21.09 3.40
CA SER A 141 11.64 20.47 3.99
C SER A 141 12.92 20.71 3.17
N GLN A 142 12.79 21.11 1.91
CA GLN A 142 13.92 21.36 1.00
C GLN A 142 13.85 22.77 0.40
N PRO A 143 14.45 23.81 1.02
CA PRO A 143 14.41 25.18 0.51
C PRO A 143 14.96 25.37 -0.91
N GLN A 144 15.81 24.45 -1.39
CA GLN A 144 16.31 24.44 -2.77
C GLN A 144 15.34 23.77 -3.78
N SER A 145 14.25 23.21 -3.32
CA SER A 145 13.32 22.42 -4.14
C SER A 145 12.27 23.24 -4.90
N ARG A 146 12.52 24.54 -5.14
CA ARG A 146 11.77 25.28 -6.18
C ARG A 146 11.70 24.51 -7.50
N TYR A 147 12.67 23.63 -7.74
CA TYR A 147 12.69 22.69 -8.85
C TYR A 147 11.56 21.64 -8.79
N LEU A 148 11.24 21.07 -7.63
CA LEU A 148 10.17 20.09 -7.51
C LEU A 148 8.80 20.70 -7.81
N LYS A 149 8.51 21.87 -7.26
CA LYS A 149 7.25 22.58 -7.53
C LYS A 149 7.09 22.93 -9.02
N ASN A 150 8.15 23.29 -9.69
CA ASN A 150 8.13 23.58 -11.12
C ASN A 150 8.04 22.32 -11.99
N ASN A 151 8.63 21.20 -11.55
CA ASN A 151 8.63 19.94 -12.32
C ASN A 151 7.34 19.16 -12.12
N THR A 152 6.80 19.07 -10.90
CA THR A 152 5.52 18.41 -10.64
C THR A 152 4.33 19.13 -11.28
N SER A 153 4.39 20.46 -11.40
CA SER A 153 3.36 21.22 -12.14
C SER A 153 3.43 21.05 -13.66
N ARG A 154 4.54 20.55 -14.20
CA ARG A 154 4.74 20.23 -15.63
C ARG A 154 4.58 18.76 -15.97
N SER A 155 4.53 17.88 -14.97
CA SER A 155 4.38 16.44 -15.20
C SER A 155 2.95 16.11 -15.61
N THR A 156 2.82 15.21 -16.57
CA THR A 156 1.51 14.65 -16.95
C THR A 156 1.02 13.74 -15.83
N LYS A 157 -0.16 14.05 -15.28
CA LYS A 157 -0.83 13.22 -14.28
C LYS A 157 -1.56 12.07 -14.95
N ILE A 158 -1.32 10.85 -14.51
CA ILE A 158 -1.89 9.63 -15.10
C ILE A 158 -2.49 8.78 -13.97
N ASP A 159 -3.73 8.33 -14.18
CA ASP A 159 -4.37 7.45 -13.20
C ASP A 159 -3.75 6.05 -13.22
N LEU A 160 -3.15 5.68 -12.10
CA LEU A 160 -2.53 4.38 -11.88
C LEU A 160 -3.56 3.24 -11.77
N SER A 161 -4.79 3.55 -11.37
CA SER A 161 -5.82 2.56 -11.05
C SER A 161 -6.06 1.58 -12.19
N ASN A 162 -6.14 2.07 -13.42
CA ASN A 162 -6.42 1.26 -14.61
C ASN A 162 -5.31 0.22 -14.86
N LEU A 163 -4.04 0.62 -14.72
CA LEU A 163 -2.92 -0.31 -14.88
C LEU A 163 -2.95 -1.42 -13.83
N ILE A 164 -3.19 -1.06 -12.56
CA ILE A 164 -3.24 -2.06 -11.48
C ILE A 164 -4.48 -2.95 -11.63
N PHE A 165 -5.63 -2.43 -12.05
CA PHE A 165 -6.83 -3.24 -12.28
C PHE A 165 -6.61 -4.28 -13.36
N ASP A 166 -5.97 -3.93 -14.45
CA ASP A 166 -5.61 -4.89 -15.50
C ASP A 166 -4.65 -5.97 -15.00
N MET A 167 -3.66 -5.60 -14.18
CA MET A 167 -2.75 -6.55 -13.56
C MET A 167 -3.47 -7.52 -12.61
N ARG A 168 -4.46 -7.04 -11.86
CA ARG A 168 -5.23 -7.83 -10.88
C ARG A 168 -6.34 -8.67 -11.51
N ARG A 169 -6.73 -8.37 -12.74
CA ARG A 169 -7.80 -9.09 -13.44
C ARG A 169 -7.46 -10.58 -13.61
N ILE A 170 -6.23 -10.90 -13.99
CA ILE A 170 -5.76 -12.28 -14.13
C ILE A 170 -4.98 -12.68 -12.87
N LYS A 171 -5.50 -13.69 -12.16
CA LYS A 171 -4.94 -14.16 -10.90
C LYS A 171 -3.76 -15.12 -11.14
N SER A 172 -2.71 -14.96 -10.38
CA SER A 172 -1.59 -15.92 -10.37
C SER A 172 -1.99 -17.25 -9.72
N LYS A 173 -1.19 -18.30 -9.92
CA LYS A 173 -1.44 -19.60 -9.29
C LYS A 173 -1.45 -19.52 -7.76
N SER A 174 -0.58 -18.69 -7.16
CA SER A 174 -0.55 -18.44 -5.71
C SER A 174 -1.81 -17.72 -5.21
N GLU A 175 -2.30 -16.71 -5.94
CA GLU A 175 -3.56 -16.04 -5.61
C GLU A 175 -4.75 -16.99 -5.70
N VAL A 176 -4.83 -17.81 -6.75
CA VAL A 176 -5.90 -18.82 -6.89
C VAL A 176 -5.88 -19.82 -5.74
N SER A 177 -4.69 -20.25 -5.30
CA SER A 177 -4.56 -21.16 -4.15
C SER A 177 -5.07 -20.52 -2.85
N LEU A 178 -4.73 -19.26 -2.59
CA LEU A 178 -5.21 -18.51 -1.42
C LEU A 178 -6.73 -18.30 -1.46
N ILE A 179 -7.27 -17.93 -2.62
CA ILE A 179 -8.72 -17.73 -2.80
C ILE A 179 -9.46 -19.04 -2.55
N ARG A 180 -8.98 -20.18 -3.08
CA ARG A 180 -9.57 -21.49 -2.82
C ARG A 180 -9.52 -21.87 -1.34
N HIS A 181 -8.41 -21.58 -0.66
CA HIS A 181 -8.29 -21.84 0.77
C HIS A 181 -9.30 -21.01 1.57
N ALA A 182 -9.38 -19.71 1.32
CA ALA A 182 -10.34 -18.82 1.97
C ALA A 182 -11.79 -19.25 1.69
N ALA A 183 -12.11 -19.59 0.43
CA ALA A 183 -13.42 -20.09 0.05
C ALA A 183 -13.80 -21.40 0.77
N LYS A 184 -12.83 -22.31 0.95
CA LYS A 184 -13.06 -23.56 1.71
C LYS A 184 -13.36 -23.30 3.18
N ILE A 185 -12.62 -22.37 3.82
CA ILE A 185 -12.89 -21.97 5.22
C ILE A 185 -14.31 -21.40 5.34
N SER A 186 -14.65 -20.45 4.48
CA SER A 186 -15.97 -19.81 4.49
C SER A 186 -17.10 -20.82 4.22
N ALA A 187 -16.92 -21.71 3.25
CA ALA A 187 -17.92 -22.75 2.95
C ALA A 187 -18.14 -23.70 4.15
N ASN A 188 -17.06 -24.11 4.82
CA ASN A 188 -17.17 -24.95 6.02
C ASN A 188 -17.88 -24.22 7.17
N ALA A 189 -17.58 -22.94 7.39
CA ALA A 189 -18.26 -22.13 8.39
C ALA A 189 -19.77 -22.06 8.10
N HIS A 190 -20.17 -21.77 6.88
CA HIS A 190 -21.59 -21.77 6.49
C HIS A 190 -22.26 -23.15 6.70
N ILE A 191 -21.59 -24.24 6.32
CA ILE A 191 -22.13 -25.59 6.53
C ILE A 191 -22.33 -25.88 8.02
N ASN A 192 -21.38 -25.47 8.88
CA ASN A 192 -21.47 -25.65 10.31
C ASN A 192 -22.68 -24.89 10.90
N ILE A 193 -22.85 -23.63 10.50
CA ILE A 193 -24.01 -22.83 10.94
C ILE A 193 -25.32 -23.45 10.50
N MET A 194 -25.44 -23.88 9.24
CA MET A 194 -26.65 -24.56 8.76
C MET A 194 -27.01 -25.80 9.58
N LYS A 195 -26.03 -26.48 10.19
CA LYS A 195 -26.24 -27.66 11.04
C LYS A 195 -26.57 -27.26 12.49
N SER A 196 -25.98 -26.19 13.03
CA SER A 196 -26.12 -25.77 14.42
C SER A 196 -27.30 -24.82 14.65
N CYS A 197 -27.77 -24.12 13.61
CA CYS A 197 -28.83 -23.14 13.72
C CYS A 197 -30.18 -23.80 14.14
N LYS A 198 -30.75 -23.32 15.24
CA LYS A 198 -32.01 -23.79 15.82
C LYS A 198 -32.91 -22.63 16.20
N SER A 199 -34.20 -22.87 16.25
CA SER A 199 -35.17 -21.89 16.77
C SER A 199 -34.80 -21.51 18.21
N GLY A 200 -34.81 -20.19 18.51
CA GLY A 200 -34.43 -19.62 19.78
C GLY A 200 -33.02 -19.11 19.94
N LEU A 201 -32.11 -19.42 18.99
CA LEU A 201 -30.79 -18.80 18.94
C LEU A 201 -30.89 -17.32 18.60
N LYS A 202 -30.03 -16.52 19.19
CA LYS A 202 -29.89 -15.09 18.91
C LYS A 202 -28.80 -14.88 17.83
N GLU A 203 -28.91 -13.78 17.11
CA GLU A 203 -27.99 -13.45 16.00
C GLU A 203 -26.50 -13.50 16.41
N TYR A 204 -26.16 -12.93 17.57
CA TYR A 204 -24.79 -12.92 18.08
C TYR A 204 -24.24 -14.32 18.41
N GLU A 205 -25.10 -15.28 18.76
CA GLU A 205 -24.70 -16.67 19.01
C GLU A 205 -24.34 -17.35 17.68
N VAL A 206 -25.11 -17.09 16.62
CA VAL A 206 -24.82 -17.57 15.26
C VAL A 206 -23.57 -16.90 14.71
N GLU A 207 -23.37 -15.60 14.96
CA GLU A 207 -22.16 -14.87 14.57
C GLU A 207 -20.90 -15.43 15.26
N ALA A 208 -20.99 -15.74 16.56
CA ALA A 208 -19.88 -16.34 17.31
C ALA A 208 -19.46 -17.71 16.75
N ASP A 209 -20.42 -18.53 16.31
CA ASP A 209 -20.13 -19.83 15.66
C ASP A 209 -19.52 -19.68 14.26
N PHE A 210 -19.70 -18.50 13.62
CA PHE A 210 -19.18 -18.23 12.28
C PHE A 210 -17.72 -17.77 12.28
N ILE A 211 -17.33 -16.99 13.31
CA ILE A 211 -16.00 -16.37 13.41
C ILE A 211 -14.95 -17.33 13.98
#